data_0415b753aabbfb3a2bcd8a53934d4d01
#
_entry.id   0415b753aabbfb3a2bcd8a53934d4d01
#
_cell.length_a   1.000
_cell.length_b   1.000
_cell.length_c   1.000
_cell.angle_alpha   90.00
_cell.angle_beta   90.00
_cell.angle_gamma   90.00
#
_symmetry.space_group_name_H-M   'P 1'
#
loop_
_entity.id
_entity.type
_entity.pdbx_description
1 polymer ?
#
loop_
_entity_poly.entity_id
_entity_poly.type
_entity_poly.pdbx_seq_one_letter_code
_entity_poly.pdbx_strand_id
1 'polypeptide(L)'
;VLKDNNDLARIYEPGLHFKMPLFDRVKTLDARIQTMDGRSDRFVTSEKKDVIIDTYVKWRIEDFGQYYLATGGGNALTAEALLERKVTDVLRSEIGAREIKQIVSGPRNVAVLPENADSSELTTEAAKEAMEIDGQRDQIMSEVLNDTRESAMKDLGVYVVDFRMKKINLPDEISESIYRRMRVERESVARKHRSQGREKAEVIRAQAELEVATILAEADKTARVTRGTADAEAAKIYSDAYKKDPEFFSFLRSLRAYEKSFNSKNDILVLDPNSEFFQYMNNAKGAAAK
;
A
#
# COMPACT_ATOMS: atom_id res chain seq x y z
N VAL A 1 0.73 58.61 1.90
CA VAL A 1 -0.58 58.95 1.31
C VAL A 1 -0.96 60.34 1.79
N LEU A 2 -1.11 61.28 0.89
CA LEU A 2 -1.61 62.61 1.20
C LEU A 2 -3.07 62.70 0.84
N LYS A 3 -3.93 63.11 1.79
CA LYS A 3 -5.32 63.41 1.50
C LYS A 3 -5.47 64.88 1.14
N ASP A 4 -5.83 65.13 -0.09
CA ASP A 4 -6.21 66.50 -0.54
C ASP A 4 -7.71 66.70 -0.22
N ASN A 5 -8.12 67.95 -0.12
CA ASN A 5 -9.51 68.36 0.28
C ASN A 5 -10.61 67.87 -0.68
N ASN A 6 -10.25 67.14 -1.72
CA ASN A 6 -11.17 66.57 -2.74
C ASN A 6 -11.23 65.05 -2.79
N ASP A 7 -11.15 64.35 -1.66
CA ASP A 7 -11.35 62.88 -1.54
C ASP A 7 -10.39 61.96 -2.34
N LEU A 8 -9.40 62.47 -3.00
CA LEU A 8 -8.41 61.69 -3.73
C LEU A 8 -7.12 61.60 -2.92
N ALA A 9 -6.85 60.46 -2.34
CA ALA A 9 -5.61 60.15 -1.69
C ALA A 9 -4.52 60.00 -2.75
N ARG A 10 -3.49 60.86 -2.72
CA ARG A 10 -2.29 60.71 -3.57
C ARG A 10 -1.29 59.80 -2.90
N ILE A 11 -0.77 58.84 -3.66
CA ILE A 11 0.21 57.87 -3.20
C ILE A 11 1.60 58.43 -3.60
N TYR A 12 2.49 58.54 -2.62
CA TYR A 12 3.89 58.93 -2.84
C TYR A 12 4.80 57.78 -2.48
N GLU A 13 5.80 57.56 -3.32
CA GLU A 13 6.89 56.63 -3.05
C GLU A 13 7.81 57.14 -1.95
N PRO A 14 8.61 56.27 -1.30
CA PRO A 14 9.58 56.67 -0.29
C PRO A 14 10.54 57.74 -0.85
N GLY A 15 10.62 58.90 -0.19
CA GLY A 15 11.45 60.01 -0.64
C GLY A 15 11.14 61.32 0.08
N LEU A 16 11.77 62.41 -0.37
CA LEU A 16 11.54 63.74 0.15
C LEU A 16 10.37 64.37 -0.63
N HIS A 17 9.31 64.70 0.07
CA HIS A 17 8.12 65.31 -0.47
C HIS A 17 7.74 66.54 0.37
N PHE A 18 7.32 67.61 -0.30
CA PHE A 18 6.84 68.81 0.38
C PHE A 18 5.35 68.69 0.68
N LYS A 19 4.93 69.09 1.87
CA LYS A 19 3.54 69.19 2.31
C LYS A 19 3.19 70.58 2.76
N MET A 20 1.92 71.00 2.53
CA MET A 20 1.38 72.23 3.13
C MET A 20 0.91 71.92 4.55
N PRO A 21 1.52 72.52 5.58
CA PRO A 21 1.31 72.10 6.98
C PRO A 21 -0.14 72.29 7.49
N LEU A 22 -0.96 73.10 6.83
CA LEU A 22 -2.32 73.37 7.26
C LEU A 22 -3.37 72.50 6.55
N PHE A 23 -3.09 72.09 5.32
CA PHE A 23 -4.06 71.41 4.42
C PHE A 23 -3.77 69.92 4.24
N ASP A 24 -2.50 69.51 4.30
CA ASP A 24 -2.12 68.16 3.97
C ASP A 24 -1.87 67.32 5.22
N ARG A 25 -2.59 66.20 5.31
CA ARG A 25 -2.33 65.14 6.28
C ARG A 25 -1.58 64.00 5.64
N VAL A 26 -0.38 63.71 6.13
CA VAL A 26 0.45 62.58 5.68
C VAL A 26 0.26 61.41 6.61
N LYS A 27 -0.04 60.25 6.05
CA LYS A 27 -0.04 58.97 6.77
C LYS A 27 0.96 58.03 6.14
N THR A 28 1.86 57.48 6.95
CA THR A 28 2.82 56.45 6.54
C THR A 28 2.17 55.06 6.65
N LEU A 29 2.28 54.25 5.61
CA LEU A 29 1.81 52.91 5.56
C LEU A 29 3.03 51.98 5.41
N ASP A 30 3.03 50.85 6.13
CA ASP A 30 4.11 49.86 6.08
C ASP A 30 3.83 48.85 4.96
N ALA A 31 4.72 48.80 3.96
CA ALA A 31 4.67 47.89 2.83
C ALA A 31 5.31 46.53 3.10
N ARG A 32 5.89 46.32 4.30
CA ARG A 32 6.54 45.08 4.66
C ARG A 32 5.52 43.97 4.84
N ILE A 33 5.99 42.74 4.79
CA ILE A 33 5.18 41.58 5.10
C ILE A 33 4.86 41.60 6.60
N GLN A 34 3.59 41.66 6.90
CA GLN A 34 3.02 41.58 8.24
C GLN A 34 2.48 40.20 8.51
N THR A 35 2.50 39.76 9.77
CA THR A 35 1.93 38.49 10.19
C THR A 35 0.77 38.76 11.13
N MET A 36 -0.38 38.24 10.78
CA MET A 36 -1.58 38.25 11.61
C MET A 36 -1.78 36.86 12.17
N ASP A 37 -1.84 36.73 13.47
CA ASP A 37 -2.25 35.50 14.15
C ASP A 37 -3.77 35.51 14.28
N GLY A 38 -4.42 34.58 13.57
CA GLY A 38 -5.85 34.36 13.69
C GLY A 38 -6.21 33.77 15.05
N ARG A 39 -7.39 34.12 15.54
CA ARG A 39 -7.92 33.51 16.77
C ARG A 39 -8.31 32.07 16.55
N SER A 40 -8.24 31.26 17.60
CA SER A 40 -8.77 29.90 17.58
C SER A 40 -10.28 29.94 17.35
N ASP A 41 -10.70 29.54 16.16
CA ASP A 41 -12.12 29.50 15.79
C ASP A 41 -12.62 28.06 15.69
N ARG A 42 -13.95 27.92 15.92
CA ARG A 42 -14.66 26.65 15.82
C ARG A 42 -15.28 26.50 14.43
N PHE A 43 -14.95 25.40 13.75
CA PHE A 43 -15.45 25.06 12.44
C PHE A 43 -16.22 23.76 12.49
N VAL A 44 -17.31 23.65 11.71
CA VAL A 44 -18.13 22.45 11.62
C VAL A 44 -17.80 21.72 10.32
N THR A 45 -17.45 20.45 10.43
CA THR A 45 -17.13 19.58 9.28
C THR A 45 -18.38 19.04 8.60
N SER A 46 -18.23 18.39 7.44
CA SER A 46 -19.33 17.71 6.73
C SER A 46 -20.02 16.64 7.59
N GLU A 47 -19.30 16.05 8.53
CA GLU A 47 -19.83 15.09 9.52
C GLU A 47 -20.58 15.75 10.69
N LYS A 48 -20.82 17.08 10.65
CA LYS A 48 -21.44 17.88 11.73
C LYS A 48 -20.67 17.81 13.07
N LYS A 49 -19.36 17.74 13.00
CA LYS A 49 -18.47 17.72 14.16
C LYS A 49 -17.62 18.96 14.19
N ASP A 50 -17.40 19.45 15.41
CA ASP A 50 -16.62 20.65 15.65
C ASP A 50 -15.13 20.36 15.64
N VAL A 51 -14.38 21.22 14.99
CA VAL A 51 -12.91 21.30 15.05
C VAL A 51 -12.49 22.71 15.40
N ILE A 52 -11.48 22.85 16.24
CA ILE A 52 -10.90 24.12 16.62
C ILE A 52 -9.59 24.28 15.85
N ILE A 53 -9.50 25.32 15.05
CA ILE A 53 -8.34 25.55 14.16
C ILE A 53 -7.70 26.90 14.50
N ASP A 54 -6.40 26.85 14.75
CA ASP A 54 -5.56 28.04 14.89
C ASP A 54 -4.87 28.30 13.56
N THR A 55 -4.92 29.55 13.11
CA THR A 55 -4.35 29.93 11.82
C THR A 55 -3.36 31.11 11.97
N TYR A 56 -2.51 31.29 10.98
CA TYR A 56 -1.83 32.57 10.76
C TYR A 56 -1.82 32.93 9.28
N VAL A 57 -1.76 34.21 9.04
CA VAL A 57 -1.73 34.79 7.70
C VAL A 57 -0.57 35.76 7.57
N LYS A 58 0.21 35.64 6.51
CA LYS A 58 1.20 36.63 6.12
C LYS A 58 0.64 37.45 4.97
N TRP A 59 0.66 38.75 5.12
CA TRP A 59 0.11 39.67 4.14
C TRP A 59 0.95 40.94 4.00
N ARG A 60 0.78 41.63 2.89
CA ARG A 60 1.39 42.93 2.64
C ARG A 60 0.42 43.83 1.88
N ILE A 61 0.62 45.14 2.00
CA ILE A 61 -0.13 46.09 1.21
C ILE A 61 0.44 46.10 -0.20
N GLU A 62 -0.40 45.91 -1.21
CA GLU A 62 -0.01 46.00 -2.63
C GLU A 62 -0.62 47.25 -3.25
N ASP A 63 -1.90 47.48 -3.05
CA ASP A 63 -2.57 48.72 -3.49
C ASP A 63 -2.88 49.62 -2.29
N PHE A 64 -2.07 50.65 -2.15
CA PHE A 64 -2.22 51.60 -1.04
C PHE A 64 -3.49 52.44 -1.13
N GLY A 65 -4.01 52.71 -2.34
CA GLY A 65 -5.23 53.48 -2.56
C GLY A 65 -6.45 52.70 -2.09
N GLN A 66 -6.59 51.46 -2.58
CA GLN A 66 -7.67 50.57 -2.18
C GLN A 66 -7.61 50.25 -0.69
N TYR A 67 -6.39 50.02 -0.17
CA TYR A 67 -6.19 49.78 1.25
C TYR A 67 -6.64 50.95 2.12
N TYR A 68 -6.30 52.17 1.74
CA TYR A 68 -6.67 53.38 2.48
C TYR A 68 -8.17 53.57 2.51
N LEU A 69 -8.88 53.37 1.37
CA LEU A 69 -10.34 53.45 1.26
C LEU A 69 -11.02 52.37 2.07
N ALA A 70 -10.59 51.13 1.90
CA ALA A 70 -11.23 49.98 2.54
C ALA A 70 -11.07 49.97 4.06
N THR A 71 -9.94 50.52 4.58
CA THR A 71 -9.67 50.53 6.01
C THR A 71 -10.02 51.84 6.74
N GLY A 72 -10.72 52.74 6.03
CA GLY A 72 -11.15 54.01 6.63
C GLY A 72 -10.00 54.92 7.03
N GLY A 73 -8.98 54.99 6.19
CA GLY A 73 -7.80 55.83 6.41
C GLY A 73 -6.53 55.06 6.76
N GLY A 74 -6.39 53.81 6.35
CA GLY A 74 -5.17 53.02 6.52
C GLY A 74 -4.96 52.51 7.95
N ASN A 75 -6.02 52.12 8.64
CA ASN A 75 -5.93 51.54 9.98
C ASN A 75 -5.61 50.03 9.87
N ALA A 76 -4.44 49.62 10.39
CA ALA A 76 -4.00 48.21 10.37
C ALA A 76 -4.92 47.26 11.11
N LEU A 77 -5.44 47.65 12.25
CA LEU A 77 -6.38 46.82 13.03
C LEU A 77 -7.68 46.55 12.27
N THR A 78 -8.18 47.55 11.52
CA THR A 78 -9.36 47.37 10.66
C THR A 78 -9.07 46.45 9.50
N ALA A 79 -7.87 46.58 8.90
CA ALA A 79 -7.44 45.69 7.82
C ALA A 79 -7.32 44.24 8.29
N GLU A 80 -6.69 44.02 9.45
CA GLU A 80 -6.56 42.68 10.04
C GLU A 80 -7.93 42.06 10.35
N ALA A 81 -8.86 42.82 10.95
CA ALA A 81 -10.19 42.33 11.24
C ALA A 81 -11.00 41.95 9.98
N LEU A 82 -10.87 42.74 8.90
CA LEU A 82 -11.51 42.44 7.63
C LEU A 82 -10.86 41.24 6.94
N LEU A 83 -9.56 41.12 6.99
CA LEU A 83 -8.81 40.00 6.44
C LEU A 83 -9.11 38.71 7.22
N GLU A 84 -9.10 38.76 8.55
CA GLU A 84 -9.47 37.63 9.42
C GLU A 84 -10.85 37.08 9.07
N ARG A 85 -11.82 37.98 8.92
CA ARG A 85 -13.18 37.60 8.53
C ARG A 85 -13.20 36.88 7.18
N LYS A 86 -12.52 37.42 6.15
CA LYS A 86 -12.46 36.79 4.82
C LYS A 86 -11.81 35.40 4.88
N VAL A 87 -10.69 35.29 5.56
CA VAL A 87 -9.99 34.00 5.74
C VAL A 87 -10.89 32.99 6.47
N THR A 88 -11.57 33.42 7.54
CA THR A 88 -12.49 32.59 8.30
C THR A 88 -13.68 32.14 7.47
N ASP A 89 -14.24 32.99 6.62
CA ASP A 89 -15.38 32.66 5.77
C ASP A 89 -15.00 31.63 4.70
N VAL A 90 -13.86 31.79 4.02
CA VAL A 90 -13.33 30.83 3.05
C VAL A 90 -12.97 29.50 3.74
N LEU A 91 -12.25 29.57 4.88
CA LEU A 91 -11.90 28.37 5.63
C LEU A 91 -13.11 27.61 6.13
N ARG A 92 -14.20 28.30 6.52
CA ARG A 92 -15.45 27.67 6.94
C ARG A 92 -16.12 26.93 5.81
N SER A 93 -16.08 27.47 4.60
CA SER A 93 -16.60 26.80 3.40
C SER A 93 -15.82 25.54 3.10
N GLU A 94 -14.48 25.61 3.10
CA GLU A 94 -13.61 24.49 2.79
C GLU A 94 -13.67 23.36 3.84
N ILE A 95 -13.67 23.71 5.13
CA ILE A 95 -13.80 22.74 6.22
C ILE A 95 -15.18 22.08 6.25
N GLY A 96 -16.24 22.87 5.94
CA GLY A 96 -17.61 22.36 5.89
C GLY A 96 -17.88 21.33 4.80
N ALA A 97 -17.10 21.35 3.74
CA ALA A 97 -17.18 20.38 2.65
C ALA A 97 -16.43 19.07 2.91
N ARG A 98 -15.58 19.00 3.95
CA ARG A 98 -14.60 17.93 4.17
C ARG A 98 -14.85 17.15 5.46
N GLU A 99 -14.36 15.90 5.48
CA GLU A 99 -14.40 15.04 6.67
C GLU A 99 -13.22 15.34 7.61
N ILE A 100 -13.39 15.06 8.90
CA ILE A 100 -12.35 15.26 9.92
C ILE A 100 -11.04 14.56 9.56
N LYS A 101 -11.11 13.37 8.98
CA LYS A 101 -9.92 12.60 8.58
C LYS A 101 -9.04 13.35 7.59
N GLN A 102 -9.66 13.98 6.60
CA GLN A 102 -8.98 14.73 5.54
C GLN A 102 -8.28 15.98 6.08
N ILE A 103 -8.85 16.57 7.17
CA ILE A 103 -8.35 17.78 7.79
C ILE A 103 -7.22 17.46 8.80
N VAL A 104 -7.38 16.41 9.59
CA VAL A 104 -6.45 16.06 10.70
C VAL A 104 -5.24 15.27 10.21
N SER A 105 -5.41 14.41 9.21
CA SER A 105 -4.30 13.63 8.64
C SER A 105 -3.34 14.56 7.89
N GLY A 106 -2.09 14.59 8.32
CA GLY A 106 -1.02 15.29 7.59
C GLY A 106 -0.48 14.44 6.42
N PRO A 107 0.26 15.04 5.49
CA PRO A 107 0.91 14.30 4.42
C PRO A 107 1.84 13.25 5.04
N ARG A 108 1.68 11.98 4.64
CA ARG A 108 2.65 10.95 4.99
C ARG A 108 3.91 11.20 4.18
N ASN A 109 5.03 11.35 4.87
CA ASN A 109 6.32 11.23 4.22
C ASN A 109 6.45 9.80 3.67
N VAL A 110 6.26 9.64 2.37
CA VAL A 110 6.44 8.38 1.61
C VAL A 110 7.91 7.93 1.60
N ALA A 111 8.78 8.62 2.33
CA ALA A 111 10.24 8.45 2.31
C ALA A 111 10.78 7.20 3.04
N VAL A 112 9.93 6.24 3.45
CA VAL A 112 10.43 5.00 4.08
C VAL A 112 9.76 3.78 3.44
N LEU A 113 9.91 3.62 2.13
CA LEU A 113 9.88 2.29 1.52
C LEU A 113 11.35 1.88 1.35
N PRO A 114 11.79 0.73 1.89
CA PRO A 114 13.13 0.25 1.63
C PRO A 114 13.28 0.01 0.11
N GLU A 115 14.37 0.52 -0.45
CA GLU A 115 14.73 0.52 -1.88
C GLU A 115 14.87 -0.90 -2.49
N ASN A 116 14.64 -1.96 -1.69
CA ASN A 116 14.78 -3.37 -2.05
C ASN A 116 13.45 -4.16 -2.02
N ALA A 117 12.29 -3.49 -2.02
CA ALA A 117 11.03 -4.21 -2.22
C ALA A 117 10.86 -4.47 -3.72
N ASP A 118 11.10 -5.71 -4.13
CA ASP A 118 10.79 -6.20 -5.48
C ASP A 118 9.40 -5.69 -5.88
N SER A 119 9.37 -5.00 -7.02
CA SER A 119 8.20 -4.38 -7.63
C SER A 119 7.21 -5.43 -8.14
N SER A 120 6.60 -6.17 -7.22
CA SER A 120 5.42 -6.96 -7.52
C SER A 120 4.17 -6.07 -7.44
N GLU A 121 3.22 -6.25 -8.34
CA GLU A 121 1.95 -5.49 -8.45
C GLU A 121 1.17 -5.37 -7.12
N LEU A 122 1.45 -6.24 -6.15
CA LEU A 122 0.90 -6.25 -4.80
C LEU A 122 1.24 -5.02 -3.96
N THR A 123 2.40 -4.39 -4.19
CA THR A 123 2.82 -3.19 -3.46
C THR A 123 2.12 -1.93 -3.98
N THR A 124 1.72 -1.92 -5.25
CA THR A 124 1.15 -0.73 -5.89
C THR A 124 -0.30 -0.48 -5.47
N GLU A 125 -1.12 -1.53 -5.30
CA GLU A 125 -2.51 -1.36 -4.84
C GLU A 125 -2.60 -1.07 -3.34
N ALA A 126 -1.83 -1.76 -2.52
CA ALA A 126 -1.76 -1.47 -1.08
C ALA A 126 -1.17 -0.08 -0.80
N ALA A 127 -0.23 0.39 -1.64
CA ALA A 127 0.30 1.74 -1.57
C ALA A 127 -0.72 2.78 -2.06
N LYS A 128 -1.50 2.49 -3.10
CA LYS A 128 -2.60 3.34 -3.57
C LYS A 128 -3.73 3.45 -2.53
N GLU A 129 -4.17 2.34 -1.94
CA GLU A 129 -5.18 2.34 -0.86
C GLU A 129 -4.67 3.03 0.41
N ALA A 130 -3.34 2.97 0.69
CA ALA A 130 -2.73 3.72 1.78
C ALA A 130 -2.58 5.23 1.45
N MET A 131 -2.46 5.59 0.17
CA MET A 131 -2.48 6.98 -0.33
C MET A 131 -3.90 7.57 -0.32
N GLU A 132 -4.94 6.76 -0.41
CA GLU A 132 -6.35 7.21 -0.39
C GLU A 132 -6.78 7.79 0.97
N ILE A 133 -5.93 7.65 2.01
CA ILE A 133 -6.09 8.29 3.33
C ILE A 133 -5.10 9.46 3.47
N ASP A 134 -4.68 10.05 2.37
CA ASP A 134 -3.77 11.19 2.41
C ASP A 134 -4.52 12.44 2.90
N GLY A 135 -3.98 13.07 3.96
CA GLY A 135 -4.57 14.28 4.50
C GLY A 135 -4.52 15.39 3.45
N GLN A 136 -5.67 15.94 3.14
CA GLN A 136 -5.82 17.04 2.16
C GLN A 136 -5.47 18.40 2.77
N ARG A 137 -4.78 18.42 3.91
CA ARG A 137 -4.44 19.64 4.64
C ARG A 137 -3.70 20.67 3.79
N ASP A 138 -2.69 20.23 3.05
CA ASP A 138 -1.90 21.12 2.19
C ASP A 138 -2.72 21.64 1.01
N GLN A 139 -3.60 20.81 0.47
CA GLN A 139 -4.54 21.21 -0.56
C GLN A 139 -5.53 22.26 -0.04
N ILE A 140 -6.12 22.05 1.14
CA ILE A 140 -7.00 23.00 1.80
C ILE A 140 -6.27 24.34 2.00
N MET A 141 -5.04 24.32 2.50
CA MET A 141 -4.25 25.54 2.71
C MET A 141 -4.01 26.29 1.39
N SER A 142 -3.75 25.59 0.30
CA SER A 142 -3.53 26.20 -1.01
C SER A 142 -4.81 26.77 -1.62
N GLU A 143 -5.94 26.09 -1.48
CA GLU A 143 -7.25 26.58 -1.93
C GLU A 143 -7.67 27.82 -1.15
N VAL A 144 -7.63 27.77 0.18
CA VAL A 144 -7.93 28.94 1.04
C VAL A 144 -7.01 30.11 0.72
N LEU A 145 -5.72 29.86 0.48
CA LEU A 145 -4.77 30.90 0.11
C LEU A 145 -5.15 31.59 -1.21
N ASN A 146 -5.49 30.82 -2.24
CA ASN A 146 -5.82 31.33 -3.57
C ASN A 146 -7.12 32.16 -3.55
N ASP A 147 -8.17 31.63 -2.94
CA ASP A 147 -9.47 32.30 -2.85
C ASP A 147 -9.40 33.56 -1.98
N THR A 148 -8.69 33.46 -0.85
CA THR A 148 -8.48 34.64 0.00
C THR A 148 -7.62 35.69 -0.70
N ARG A 149 -6.58 35.29 -1.46
CA ARG A 149 -5.70 36.22 -2.19
C ARG A 149 -6.48 37.04 -3.21
N GLU A 150 -7.30 36.40 -4.03
CA GLU A 150 -8.13 37.08 -5.03
C GLU A 150 -9.11 38.06 -4.38
N SER A 151 -9.82 37.60 -3.37
CA SER A 151 -10.82 38.41 -2.64
C SER A 151 -10.17 39.56 -1.86
N ALA A 152 -9.04 39.34 -1.19
CA ALA A 152 -8.35 40.36 -0.40
C ALA A 152 -7.71 41.43 -1.30
N MET A 153 -7.17 41.03 -2.44
CA MET A 153 -6.59 41.98 -3.41
C MET A 153 -7.65 42.90 -3.97
N LYS A 154 -8.79 42.36 -4.37
CA LYS A 154 -9.89 43.13 -4.96
C LYS A 154 -10.54 44.09 -3.97
N ASP A 155 -10.80 43.63 -2.74
CA ASP A 155 -11.62 44.40 -1.79
C ASP A 155 -10.79 45.27 -0.84
N LEU A 156 -9.58 44.82 -0.50
CA LEU A 156 -8.74 45.47 0.52
C LEU A 156 -7.42 46.05 -0.05
N GLY A 157 -7.04 45.71 -1.28
CA GLY A 157 -5.74 46.04 -1.82
C GLY A 157 -4.57 45.37 -1.13
N VAL A 158 -4.83 44.21 -0.53
CA VAL A 158 -3.87 43.44 0.28
C VAL A 158 -3.51 42.15 -0.44
N TYR A 159 -2.21 41.89 -0.57
CA TYR A 159 -1.71 40.63 -1.11
C TYR A 159 -1.42 39.65 0.03
N VAL A 160 -2.11 38.49 0.02
CA VAL A 160 -1.86 37.42 0.96
C VAL A 160 -0.70 36.58 0.48
N VAL A 161 0.40 36.60 1.21
CA VAL A 161 1.65 35.90 0.87
C VAL A 161 1.57 34.43 1.22
N ASP A 162 1.13 34.13 2.45
CA ASP A 162 1.06 32.76 2.97
C ASP A 162 -0.10 32.62 3.97
N PHE A 163 -0.72 31.45 3.95
CA PHE A 163 -1.75 31.01 4.90
C PHE A 163 -1.41 29.65 5.45
N ARG A 164 -1.42 29.47 6.77
CA ARG A 164 -1.18 28.19 7.40
C ARG A 164 -2.08 27.93 8.57
N MET A 165 -2.52 26.67 8.68
CA MET A 165 -3.16 26.14 9.87
C MET A 165 -2.06 25.68 10.84
N LYS A 166 -1.95 26.34 12.02
CA LYS A 166 -0.96 26.02 13.07
C LYS A 166 -1.31 24.73 13.78
N LYS A 167 -2.52 24.67 14.31
CA LYS A 167 -2.99 23.60 15.18
C LYS A 167 -4.43 23.28 14.88
N ILE A 168 -4.76 22.01 14.87
CA ILE A 168 -6.12 21.51 14.74
C ILE A 168 -6.42 20.71 16.00
N ASN A 169 -7.34 21.20 16.82
CA ASN A 169 -7.78 20.57 18.05
C ASN A 169 -9.19 20.03 17.88
N LEU A 170 -9.43 18.90 18.47
CA LEU A 170 -10.76 18.34 18.63
C LEU A 170 -11.25 18.69 20.04
N PRO A 171 -12.49 19.14 20.22
CA PRO A 171 -13.07 19.28 21.55
C PRO A 171 -12.99 17.96 22.33
N ASP A 172 -12.68 18.03 23.62
CA ASP A 172 -12.42 16.83 24.45
C ASP A 172 -13.61 15.88 24.49
N GLU A 173 -14.85 16.43 24.42
CA GLU A 173 -16.09 15.67 24.46
C GLU A 173 -16.27 14.68 23.32
N ILE A 174 -15.73 14.97 22.16
CA ILE A 174 -15.87 14.14 20.95
C ILE A 174 -14.56 13.45 20.53
N SER A 175 -13.45 13.90 21.07
CA SER A 175 -12.10 13.42 20.76
C SER A 175 -11.97 11.90 20.93
N GLU A 176 -12.40 11.35 22.06
CA GLU A 176 -12.29 9.92 22.34
C GLU A 176 -13.13 9.07 21.39
N SER A 177 -14.34 9.52 21.07
CA SER A 177 -15.23 8.81 20.16
C SER A 177 -14.66 8.75 18.72
N ILE A 178 -14.02 9.83 18.27
CA ILE A 178 -13.36 9.92 16.97
C ILE A 178 -12.14 9.01 16.92
N TYR A 179 -11.28 9.06 17.95
CA TYR A 179 -10.10 8.18 18.01
C TYR A 179 -10.48 6.71 18.07
N ARG A 180 -11.55 6.37 18.81
CA ARG A 180 -12.09 5.00 18.84
C ARG A 180 -12.55 4.56 17.45
N ARG A 181 -13.33 5.38 16.75
CA ARG A 181 -13.78 5.09 15.38
C ARG A 181 -12.59 4.92 14.42
N MET A 182 -11.62 5.83 14.45
CA MET A 182 -10.42 5.73 13.62
C MET A 182 -9.61 4.46 13.91
N ARG A 183 -9.52 4.05 15.18
CA ARG A 183 -8.85 2.80 15.58
C ARG A 183 -9.57 1.58 15.01
N VAL A 184 -10.88 1.50 15.16
CA VAL A 184 -11.71 0.40 14.65
C VAL A 184 -11.60 0.30 13.13
N GLU A 185 -11.61 1.43 12.44
CA GLU A 185 -11.49 1.47 10.99
C GLU A 185 -10.11 1.01 10.51
N ARG A 186 -9.04 1.49 11.14
CA ARG A 186 -7.67 1.00 10.85
C ARG A 186 -7.53 -0.50 11.13
N GLU A 187 -8.13 -0.98 12.20
CA GLU A 187 -8.14 -2.42 12.51
C GLU A 187 -8.95 -3.22 11.49
N SER A 188 -10.05 -2.67 10.98
CA SER A 188 -10.85 -3.29 9.91
C SER A 188 -10.04 -3.41 8.61
N VAL A 189 -9.35 -2.35 8.20
CA VAL A 189 -8.45 -2.35 7.04
C VAL A 189 -7.32 -3.36 7.22
N ALA A 190 -6.69 -3.37 8.40
CA ALA A 190 -5.63 -4.33 8.70
C ALA A 190 -6.12 -5.79 8.70
N ARG A 191 -7.37 -6.05 9.14
CA ARG A 191 -8.00 -7.37 9.05
C ARG A 191 -8.27 -7.78 7.61
N LYS A 192 -8.77 -6.86 6.79
CA LYS A 192 -9.00 -7.07 5.34
C LYS A 192 -7.70 -7.48 4.65
N HIS A 193 -6.62 -6.72 4.82
CA HIS A 193 -5.32 -7.04 4.22
C HIS A 193 -4.74 -8.38 4.70
N ARG A 194 -4.87 -8.67 5.99
CA ARG A 194 -4.43 -9.98 6.52
C ARG A 194 -5.25 -11.14 5.94
N SER A 195 -6.56 -10.96 5.76
CA SER A 195 -7.43 -11.97 5.14
C SER A 195 -7.06 -12.20 3.68
N GLN A 196 -6.88 -11.13 2.91
CA GLN A 196 -6.44 -11.21 1.51
C GLN A 196 -5.04 -11.84 1.38
N GLY A 197 -4.13 -11.49 2.30
CA GLY A 197 -2.80 -12.13 2.33
C GLY A 197 -2.86 -13.63 2.60
N ARG A 198 -3.74 -14.09 3.50
CA ARG A 198 -3.97 -15.51 3.75
C ARG A 198 -4.58 -16.22 2.56
N GLU A 199 -5.60 -15.62 1.93
CA GLU A 199 -6.22 -16.15 0.72
C GLU A 199 -5.18 -16.37 -0.38
N LYS A 200 -4.38 -15.34 -0.69
CA LYS A 200 -3.31 -15.43 -1.69
C LYS A 200 -2.27 -16.51 -1.33
N ALA A 201 -1.89 -16.60 -0.07
CA ALA A 201 -0.97 -17.63 0.40
C ALA A 201 -1.51 -19.04 0.23
N GLU A 202 -2.80 -19.28 0.51
CA GLU A 202 -3.44 -20.58 0.30
C GLU A 202 -3.54 -20.94 -1.18
N VAL A 203 -3.85 -19.98 -2.05
CA VAL A 203 -3.86 -20.22 -3.50
C VAL A 203 -2.47 -20.61 -4.01
N ILE A 204 -1.43 -19.89 -3.60
CA ILE A 204 -0.03 -20.20 -4.01
C ILE A 204 0.37 -21.59 -3.47
N ARG A 205 0.03 -21.92 -2.22
CA ARG A 205 0.31 -23.22 -1.62
C ARG A 205 -0.39 -24.34 -2.38
N ALA A 206 -1.68 -24.18 -2.67
CA ALA A 206 -2.46 -25.18 -3.41
C ALA A 206 -1.90 -25.40 -4.83
N GLN A 207 -1.47 -24.36 -5.50
CA GLN A 207 -0.82 -24.46 -6.82
C GLN A 207 0.50 -25.22 -6.74
N ALA A 208 1.34 -24.90 -5.74
CA ALA A 208 2.60 -25.59 -5.55
C ALA A 208 2.41 -27.08 -5.20
N GLU A 209 1.44 -27.41 -4.35
CA GLU A 209 1.09 -28.80 -4.00
C GLU A 209 0.58 -29.58 -5.22
N LEU A 210 -0.25 -28.95 -6.06
CA LEU A 210 -0.70 -29.54 -7.33
C LEU A 210 0.46 -29.81 -8.29
N GLU A 211 1.39 -28.87 -8.41
CA GLU A 211 2.57 -29.01 -9.28
C GLU A 211 3.47 -30.15 -8.77
N VAL A 212 3.75 -30.20 -7.48
CA VAL A 212 4.53 -31.27 -6.86
C VAL A 212 3.85 -32.63 -7.07
N ALA A 213 2.52 -32.73 -6.83
CA ALA A 213 1.77 -33.97 -7.05
C ALA A 213 1.84 -34.42 -8.52
N THR A 214 1.73 -33.48 -9.45
CA THR A 214 1.80 -33.76 -10.89
C THR A 214 3.18 -34.28 -11.30
N ILE A 215 4.25 -33.62 -10.85
CA ILE A 215 5.64 -34.02 -11.13
C ILE A 215 5.91 -35.43 -10.56
N LEU A 216 5.50 -35.70 -9.31
CA LEU A 216 5.70 -37.01 -8.69
C LEU A 216 4.92 -38.10 -9.41
N ALA A 217 3.66 -37.84 -9.80
CA ALA A 217 2.84 -38.80 -10.55
C ALA A 217 3.45 -39.11 -11.92
N GLU A 218 3.98 -38.13 -12.62
CA GLU A 218 4.60 -38.30 -13.92
C GLU A 218 5.93 -39.06 -13.83
N ALA A 219 6.72 -38.77 -12.79
CA ALA A 219 7.95 -39.52 -12.49
C ALA A 219 7.67 -41.00 -12.16
N ASP A 220 6.65 -41.29 -11.33
CA ASP A 220 6.24 -42.65 -11.01
C ASP A 220 5.71 -43.39 -12.24
N LYS A 221 4.87 -42.74 -13.06
CA LYS A 221 4.41 -43.29 -14.34
C LYS A 221 5.59 -43.63 -15.23
N THR A 222 6.54 -42.72 -15.40
CA THR A 222 7.73 -42.95 -16.23
C THR A 222 8.57 -44.11 -15.70
N ALA A 223 8.78 -44.17 -14.38
CA ALA A 223 9.52 -45.26 -13.76
C ALA A 223 8.81 -46.62 -13.93
N ARG A 224 7.49 -46.67 -13.82
CA ARG A 224 6.70 -47.93 -14.04
C ARG A 224 6.75 -48.36 -15.50
N VAL A 225 6.61 -47.42 -16.44
CA VAL A 225 6.70 -47.72 -17.87
C VAL A 225 8.12 -48.21 -18.21
N THR A 226 9.17 -47.55 -17.76
CA THR A 226 10.56 -47.96 -18.01
C THR A 226 10.83 -49.36 -17.41
N ARG A 227 10.38 -49.61 -16.19
CA ARG A 227 10.54 -50.93 -15.56
C ARG A 227 9.74 -52.01 -16.31
N GLY A 228 8.49 -51.72 -16.68
CA GLY A 228 7.66 -52.67 -17.44
C GLY A 228 8.22 -52.97 -18.82
N THR A 229 8.77 -51.98 -19.54
CA THR A 229 9.43 -52.21 -20.83
C THR A 229 10.71 -53.04 -20.69
N ALA A 230 11.55 -52.76 -19.66
CA ALA A 230 12.73 -53.54 -19.39
C ALA A 230 12.41 -54.99 -18.98
N ASP A 231 11.40 -55.22 -18.18
CA ASP A 231 10.94 -56.53 -17.80
C ASP A 231 10.42 -57.31 -19.02
N ALA A 232 9.65 -56.65 -19.91
CA ALA A 232 9.16 -57.25 -21.14
C ALA A 232 10.30 -57.59 -22.09
N GLU A 233 11.29 -56.71 -22.24
CA GLU A 233 12.48 -57.00 -23.05
C GLU A 233 13.31 -58.14 -22.48
N ALA A 234 13.53 -58.18 -21.19
CA ALA A 234 14.22 -59.28 -20.51
C ALA A 234 13.46 -60.58 -20.73
N ALA A 235 12.14 -60.60 -20.51
CA ALA A 235 11.30 -61.79 -20.74
C ALA A 235 11.40 -62.27 -22.21
N LYS A 236 11.41 -61.33 -23.18
CA LYS A 236 11.60 -61.66 -24.60
C LYS A 236 12.97 -62.33 -24.86
N ILE A 237 14.05 -61.74 -24.32
CA ILE A 237 15.41 -62.29 -24.46
C ILE A 237 15.47 -63.69 -23.89
N TYR A 238 14.90 -63.93 -22.68
CA TYR A 238 14.85 -65.26 -22.09
C TYR A 238 14.00 -66.25 -22.90
N SER A 239 12.86 -65.80 -23.43
CA SER A 239 11.98 -66.64 -24.29
C SER A 239 12.69 -67.04 -25.59
N ASP A 240 13.39 -66.11 -26.21
CA ASP A 240 14.11 -66.36 -27.49
C ASP A 240 15.34 -67.25 -27.24
N ALA A 241 16.00 -67.15 -26.11
CA ALA A 241 17.06 -68.05 -25.68
C ALA A 241 16.52 -69.48 -25.39
N TYR A 242 15.37 -69.56 -24.70
CA TYR A 242 14.71 -70.82 -24.42
C TYR A 242 14.30 -71.60 -25.68
N LYS A 243 13.83 -70.92 -26.70
CA LYS A 243 13.45 -71.54 -28.00
C LYS A 243 14.63 -72.17 -28.72
N LYS A 244 15.86 -71.74 -28.46
CA LYS A 244 17.04 -72.30 -29.11
C LYS A 244 17.48 -73.66 -28.54
N ASP A 245 17.36 -73.86 -27.22
CA ASP A 245 17.63 -75.12 -26.51
C ASP A 245 16.79 -75.28 -25.24
N PRO A 246 15.56 -75.80 -25.41
CA PRO A 246 14.63 -75.95 -24.27
C PRO A 246 15.13 -76.88 -23.14
N GLU A 247 15.89 -77.92 -23.49
CA GLU A 247 16.37 -78.90 -22.53
C GLU A 247 17.45 -78.27 -21.63
N PHE A 248 18.39 -77.58 -22.20
CA PHE A 248 19.44 -76.88 -21.45
C PHE A 248 18.85 -75.76 -20.55
N PHE A 249 17.87 -75.02 -21.03
CA PHE A 249 17.22 -74.02 -20.22
C PHE A 249 16.42 -74.61 -19.04
N SER A 250 15.71 -75.69 -19.26
CA SER A 250 15.01 -76.41 -18.20
C SER A 250 15.99 -76.91 -17.13
N PHE A 251 17.12 -77.46 -17.55
CA PHE A 251 18.22 -77.87 -16.63
C PHE A 251 18.74 -76.72 -15.81
N LEU A 252 19.11 -75.58 -16.43
CA LEU A 252 19.59 -74.38 -15.75
C LEU A 252 18.57 -73.80 -14.75
N ARG A 253 17.29 -73.76 -15.13
CA ARG A 253 16.19 -73.30 -14.28
C ARG A 253 16.02 -74.21 -13.04
N SER A 254 16.10 -75.52 -13.22
CA SER A 254 16.04 -76.46 -12.13
C SER A 254 17.20 -76.31 -11.16
N LEU A 255 18.44 -76.11 -11.67
CA LEU A 255 19.59 -75.86 -10.83
C LEU A 255 19.45 -74.58 -9.99
N ARG A 256 18.99 -73.52 -10.59
CA ARG A 256 18.72 -72.24 -9.88
C ARG A 256 17.59 -72.38 -8.86
N ALA A 257 16.58 -73.19 -9.15
CA ALA A 257 15.54 -73.48 -8.21
C ALA A 257 16.04 -74.24 -7.02
N TYR A 258 16.92 -75.21 -7.25
CA TYR A 258 17.59 -75.95 -6.18
C TYR A 258 18.43 -75.06 -5.31
N GLU A 259 19.29 -74.20 -5.89
CA GLU A 259 20.11 -73.22 -5.17
C GLU A 259 19.27 -72.34 -4.26
N LYS A 260 18.15 -71.79 -4.77
CA LYS A 260 17.26 -70.95 -4.00
C LYS A 260 16.49 -71.70 -2.92
N SER A 261 16.07 -72.92 -3.19
CA SER A 261 15.28 -73.73 -2.26
C SER A 261 16.12 -74.30 -1.12
N PHE A 262 17.39 -74.56 -1.35
CA PHE A 262 18.32 -75.15 -0.36
C PHE A 262 19.28 -74.12 0.28
N ASN A 263 19.03 -72.86 0.13
CA ASN A 263 19.91 -71.80 0.65
C ASN A 263 19.80 -71.59 2.18
N SER A 264 18.74 -72.13 2.82
CA SER A 264 18.52 -72.00 4.26
C SER A 264 18.75 -73.35 4.96
N LYS A 265 19.58 -73.36 6.02
CA LYS A 265 19.84 -74.55 6.84
C LYS A 265 18.73 -74.84 7.87
N ASN A 266 17.74 -73.96 7.97
CA ASN A 266 16.73 -74.00 9.05
C ASN A 266 15.36 -74.57 8.59
N ASP A 267 15.22 -74.89 7.29
CA ASP A 267 13.98 -75.38 6.75
C ASP A 267 14.02 -76.92 6.60
N ILE A 268 12.99 -77.57 7.12
CA ILE A 268 12.77 -79.00 6.92
C ILE A 268 11.84 -79.17 5.73
N LEU A 269 12.39 -79.64 4.63
CA LEU A 269 11.65 -79.91 3.42
C LEU A 269 11.35 -81.41 3.36
N VAL A 270 10.03 -81.76 3.34
CA VAL A 270 9.59 -83.08 3.08
C VAL A 270 9.23 -83.25 1.61
N LEU A 271 10.07 -83.91 0.85
CA LEU A 271 10.00 -83.93 -0.60
C LEU A 271 9.96 -85.41 -1.07
N ASP A 272 9.22 -85.68 -2.15
CA ASP A 272 9.29 -86.92 -2.87
C ASP A 272 10.50 -86.95 -3.81
N PRO A 273 11.52 -87.80 -3.63
CA PRO A 273 12.71 -87.86 -4.48
C PRO A 273 12.39 -88.13 -5.95
N ASN A 274 11.24 -88.68 -6.27
CA ASN A 274 10.82 -89.00 -7.65
C ASN A 274 9.96 -87.94 -8.29
N SER A 275 9.79 -86.79 -7.58
CA SER A 275 9.03 -85.69 -8.15
C SER A 275 9.74 -85.06 -9.37
N GLU A 276 8.95 -84.50 -10.29
CA GLU A 276 9.44 -83.81 -11.47
C GLU A 276 10.42 -82.68 -11.16
N PHE A 277 10.34 -82.13 -9.93
CA PHE A 277 11.26 -81.13 -9.42
C PHE A 277 12.72 -81.66 -9.30
N PHE A 278 12.94 -82.92 -8.94
CA PHE A 278 14.30 -83.48 -8.76
C PHE A 278 14.79 -84.25 -9.97
N GLN A 279 14.12 -84.21 -11.12
CA GLN A 279 14.50 -84.99 -12.29
C GLN A 279 15.95 -84.79 -12.74
N TYR A 280 16.47 -83.53 -12.65
CA TYR A 280 17.87 -83.24 -13.05
C TYR A 280 18.88 -83.49 -11.90
N MET A 281 18.40 -83.65 -10.68
CA MET A 281 19.29 -84.02 -9.56
C MET A 281 19.63 -85.51 -9.56
N ASN A 282 18.72 -86.36 -10.03
CA ASN A 282 18.90 -87.77 -10.14
C ASN A 282 19.52 -88.21 -11.48
N ASN A 283 19.30 -87.48 -12.56
CA ASN A 283 19.84 -87.82 -13.87
C ASN A 283 20.12 -86.55 -14.68
N ALA A 284 21.34 -86.36 -15.15
CA ALA A 284 21.78 -85.21 -15.90
C ALA A 284 21.02 -84.97 -17.21
N LYS A 285 20.34 -85.98 -17.78
CA LYS A 285 19.50 -85.88 -18.97
C LYS A 285 18.03 -85.69 -18.70
N GLY A 286 17.64 -85.55 -17.41
CA GLY A 286 16.24 -85.25 -17.07
C GLY A 286 15.20 -86.36 -17.42
N ALA A 287 15.63 -87.51 -17.86
CA ALA A 287 14.75 -88.61 -18.14
C ALA A 287 14.25 -89.22 -16.85
N ALA A 288 12.90 -89.34 -16.66
CA ALA A 288 12.32 -90.01 -15.56
C ALA A 288 12.82 -91.49 -15.49
N ALA A 289 13.35 -91.90 -14.34
CA ALA A 289 13.63 -93.27 -14.13
C ALA A 289 12.27 -94.08 -14.20
N LYS A 290 12.14 -94.98 -15.19
CA LYS A 290 11.03 -95.87 -15.33
C LYS A 290 10.94 -96.81 -14.16
#